data_5bdbc338f89a9dc3d1a8bae63487c409
#
_entry.id   5bdbc338f89a9dc3d1a8bae63487c409
#
_cell.length_a   1.000
_cell.length_b   1.000
_cell.length_c   1.000
_cell.angle_alpha   90.00
_cell.angle_beta   90.00
_cell.angle_gamma   90.00
#
_symmetry.space_group_name_H-M   'P 1'
#
loop_
_entity.id
_entity.type
_entity.pdbx_description
1 polymer ?
#
loop_
_entity_poly.entity_id
_entity_poly.type
_entity_poly.pdbx_seq_one_letter_code
_entity_poly.pdbx_strand_id
1 'polypeptide(L)'
;MAPWGWSHRLRRYRCRARLHTCNALTGSGLARLRKAEHWVDYSEALIEGLTVRRAAKACGVSKNTAFRWRHRFLTLAAGHVAKHESGIIEADETFFLESFKGQRHLPRASRQRGGVSVTRGTGPDQIPVLVVRDRSGQTADFQLEKLDAIHVQQALAPLMDTEAVLCTDGAAVYAAFARSAGITHQVVQARPGRRVREGAFHIQNVNAYHSRLKNWMARFHGVATRYLPNYLGWRRMLERYSTAITPETCLQEALGRPLQHVTGT
;
A
#
# COMPACT_ATOMS: atom_id res chain seq x y z
N MET A 1 -8.94 30.10 -13.12
CA MET A 1 -8.14 29.53 -14.23
C MET A 1 -8.79 29.85 -15.55
N ALA A 2 -8.03 30.29 -16.57
CA ALA A 2 -8.58 30.58 -17.90
C ALA A 2 -8.21 29.44 -18.87
N PRO A 3 -9.07 29.13 -19.86
CA PRO A 3 -8.74 28.20 -20.92
C PRO A 3 -7.49 28.69 -21.69
N TRP A 4 -6.56 27.78 -21.99
CA TRP A 4 -5.27 28.12 -22.62
C TRP A 4 -4.91 27.16 -23.77
N GLY A 5 -5.90 26.75 -24.56
CA GLY A 5 -5.69 25.85 -25.71
C GLY A 5 -5.65 24.37 -25.33
N TRP A 6 -4.97 23.57 -26.14
CA TRP A 6 -4.92 22.11 -26.04
C TRP A 6 -3.48 21.60 -26.05
N SER A 7 -3.22 20.47 -25.44
CA SER A 7 -1.96 19.73 -25.52
C SER A 7 -2.25 18.24 -25.44
N HIS A 8 -1.80 17.46 -26.42
CA HIS A 8 -2.02 16.01 -26.48
C HIS A 8 -3.48 15.59 -26.25
N ARG A 9 -4.41 16.26 -26.95
CA ARG A 9 -5.89 16.06 -26.82
C ARG A 9 -6.47 16.43 -25.45
N LEU A 10 -5.70 17.03 -24.55
CA LEU A 10 -6.15 17.51 -23.26
C LEU A 10 -6.32 19.03 -23.24
N ARG A 11 -7.43 19.50 -22.70
CA ARG A 11 -7.67 20.93 -22.46
C ARG A 11 -6.64 21.45 -21.46
N ARG A 12 -5.99 22.56 -21.80
CA ARG A 12 -5.07 23.27 -20.89
C ARG A 12 -5.76 24.48 -20.29
N TYR A 13 -5.32 24.81 -19.10
CA TYR A 13 -5.75 25.98 -18.35
C TYR A 13 -4.52 26.75 -17.86
N ARG A 14 -4.62 28.08 -17.74
CA ARG A 14 -3.58 28.94 -17.21
C ARG A 14 -4.09 29.65 -15.94
N CYS A 15 -3.30 29.63 -14.90
CA CYS A 15 -3.56 30.44 -13.71
C CYS A 15 -3.25 31.91 -14.01
N ARG A 16 -4.20 32.82 -13.83
CA ARG A 16 -4.01 34.25 -14.10
C ARG A 16 -2.97 34.87 -13.18
N ALA A 17 -2.95 34.47 -11.91
CA ALA A 17 -2.02 35.04 -10.91
C ALA A 17 -0.60 34.49 -11.06
N ARG A 18 -0.43 33.17 -11.23
CA ARG A 18 0.89 32.51 -11.24
C ARG A 18 1.40 32.17 -12.62
N LEU A 19 0.63 32.41 -13.68
CA LEU A 19 0.92 32.11 -15.09
C LEU A 19 1.26 30.63 -15.38
N HIS A 20 1.17 29.75 -14.38
CA HIS A 20 1.38 28.31 -14.55
C HIS A 20 0.23 27.68 -15.34
N THR A 21 0.56 26.68 -16.17
CA THR A 21 -0.44 25.93 -16.93
C THR A 21 -0.67 24.57 -16.32
N CYS A 22 -1.93 24.09 -16.38
CA CYS A 22 -2.31 22.75 -15.94
C CYS A 22 -3.29 22.11 -16.94
N ASN A 23 -3.47 20.79 -16.80
CA ASN A 23 -4.49 20.00 -17.49
C ASN A 23 -5.00 18.90 -16.54
N ALA A 24 -5.88 18.02 -17.03
CA ALA A 24 -6.48 16.97 -16.21
C ALA A 24 -5.47 15.97 -15.58
N LEU A 25 -4.25 15.88 -16.12
CA LEU A 25 -3.20 14.99 -15.59
C LEU A 25 -2.25 15.69 -14.61
N THR A 26 -2.34 17.02 -14.48
CA THR A 26 -1.40 17.79 -13.65
C THR A 26 -1.52 17.39 -12.18
N GLY A 27 -0.40 17.07 -11.53
CA GLY A 27 -0.35 16.60 -10.14
C GLY A 27 -0.60 15.10 -9.98
N SER A 28 -1.03 14.40 -11.04
CA SER A 28 -1.26 12.96 -10.98
C SER A 28 -0.02 12.14 -11.30
N GLY A 29 -0.07 10.85 -10.96
CA GLY A 29 0.92 9.86 -11.38
C GLY A 29 1.08 9.76 -12.90
N LEU A 30 0.05 10.08 -13.67
CA LEU A 30 0.03 9.97 -15.13
C LEU A 30 0.55 11.21 -15.86
N ALA A 31 0.86 12.29 -15.14
CA ALA A 31 1.40 13.49 -15.73
C ALA A 31 2.67 13.21 -16.54
N ARG A 32 2.75 13.78 -17.76
CA ARG A 32 3.90 13.64 -18.69
C ARG A 32 4.20 12.20 -19.14
N LEU A 33 3.31 11.24 -18.91
CA LEU A 33 3.42 9.92 -19.53
C LEU A 33 2.92 9.99 -20.98
N ARG A 34 3.55 9.17 -21.82
CA ARG A 34 3.17 9.01 -23.23
C ARG A 34 2.40 7.72 -23.42
N LYS A 35 1.82 7.53 -24.61
CA LYS A 35 1.11 6.33 -25.05
C LYS A 35 -0.15 6.08 -24.21
N ALA A 36 -0.99 7.13 -24.05
CA ALA A 36 -2.22 7.07 -23.28
C ALA A 36 -3.22 6.04 -23.83
N GLU A 37 -3.12 5.72 -25.11
CA GLU A 37 -3.92 4.70 -25.80
C GLU A 37 -3.79 3.29 -25.21
N HIS A 38 -2.69 3.00 -24.51
CA HIS A 38 -2.44 1.72 -23.85
C HIS A 38 -2.70 1.72 -22.33
N TRP A 39 -3.23 2.81 -21.76
CA TRP A 39 -3.36 2.89 -20.30
C TRP A 39 -4.50 2.05 -19.77
N VAL A 40 -5.54 1.81 -20.55
CA VAL A 40 -6.63 0.89 -20.20
C VAL A 40 -6.09 -0.52 -20.10
N ASP A 41 -5.40 -1.02 -21.14
CA ASP A 41 -4.77 -2.35 -21.16
C ASP A 41 -3.78 -2.51 -20.01
N TYR A 42 -3.05 -1.42 -19.68
CA TYR A 42 -2.11 -1.44 -18.56
C TYR A 42 -2.81 -1.50 -17.20
N SER A 43 -3.98 -0.89 -17.08
CA SER A 43 -4.83 -1.00 -15.89
C SER A 43 -5.36 -2.41 -15.71
N GLU A 44 -5.76 -3.09 -16.78
CA GLU A 44 -6.11 -4.51 -16.76
C GLU A 44 -4.94 -5.36 -16.28
N ALA A 45 -3.74 -5.13 -16.82
CA ALA A 45 -2.53 -5.82 -16.38
C ALA A 45 -2.20 -5.59 -14.90
N LEU A 46 -2.57 -4.43 -14.32
CA LEU A 46 -2.47 -4.18 -12.89
C LEU A 46 -3.54 -4.95 -12.12
N ILE A 47 -4.78 -4.98 -12.58
CA ILE A 47 -5.87 -5.73 -11.94
C ILE A 47 -5.53 -7.21 -11.86
N GLU A 48 -5.01 -7.80 -12.93
CA GLU A 48 -4.54 -9.19 -12.98
C GLU A 48 -3.28 -9.44 -12.13
N GLY A 49 -2.63 -8.39 -11.65
CA GLY A 49 -1.39 -8.51 -10.88
C GLY A 49 -0.21 -9.00 -11.73
N LEU A 50 -0.15 -8.65 -13.01
CA LEU A 50 0.93 -9.10 -13.90
C LEU A 50 2.29 -8.57 -13.48
N THR A 51 3.34 -9.36 -13.70
CA THR A 51 4.72 -8.89 -13.54
C THR A 51 5.03 -7.82 -14.60
N VAL A 52 6.07 -7.00 -14.40
CA VAL A 52 6.47 -5.97 -15.36
C VAL A 52 6.69 -6.52 -16.77
N ARG A 53 7.31 -7.71 -16.88
CA ARG A 53 7.57 -8.34 -18.19
C ARG A 53 6.27 -8.82 -18.87
N ARG A 54 5.35 -9.40 -18.10
CA ARG A 54 4.05 -9.83 -18.64
C ARG A 54 3.19 -8.63 -19.04
N ALA A 55 3.10 -7.60 -18.21
CA ALA A 55 2.40 -6.36 -18.54
C ALA A 55 2.98 -5.67 -19.78
N ALA A 56 4.31 -5.63 -19.92
CA ALA A 56 4.97 -5.08 -21.11
C ALA A 56 4.55 -5.81 -22.40
N LYS A 57 4.50 -7.16 -22.33
CA LYS A 57 4.06 -7.99 -23.46
C LYS A 57 2.58 -7.78 -23.78
N ALA A 58 1.71 -7.80 -22.77
CA ALA A 58 0.27 -7.62 -22.93
C ALA A 58 -0.09 -6.27 -23.58
N CYS A 59 0.61 -5.19 -23.17
CA CYS A 59 0.34 -3.83 -23.67
C CYS A 59 1.18 -3.44 -24.91
N GLY A 60 2.00 -4.32 -25.48
CA GLY A 60 2.84 -3.98 -26.63
C GLY A 60 3.86 -2.86 -26.36
N VAL A 61 4.36 -2.73 -25.13
CA VAL A 61 5.31 -1.68 -24.75
C VAL A 61 6.65 -2.27 -24.28
N SER A 62 7.70 -1.44 -24.25
CA SER A 62 8.98 -1.89 -23.71
C SER A 62 8.89 -2.21 -22.21
N LYS A 63 9.75 -3.13 -21.73
CA LYS A 63 9.88 -3.43 -20.30
C LYS A 63 10.15 -2.19 -19.46
N ASN A 64 10.96 -1.27 -19.96
CA ASN A 64 11.28 -0.02 -19.25
C ASN A 64 10.06 0.91 -19.16
N THR A 65 9.24 0.97 -20.22
CA THR A 65 7.97 1.70 -20.21
C THR A 65 7.02 1.11 -19.18
N ALA A 66 6.80 -0.20 -19.22
CA ALA A 66 5.93 -0.89 -18.25
C ALA A 66 6.42 -0.73 -16.80
N PHE A 67 7.74 -0.80 -16.57
CA PHE A 67 8.32 -0.56 -15.25
C PHE A 67 8.06 0.86 -14.75
N ARG A 68 8.33 1.87 -15.61
CA ARG A 68 8.07 3.27 -15.30
C ARG A 68 6.59 3.53 -15.03
N TRP A 69 5.71 2.97 -15.86
CA TRP A 69 4.27 3.10 -15.68
C TRP A 69 3.81 2.49 -14.36
N ARG A 70 4.29 1.30 -14.00
CA ARG A 70 3.94 0.66 -12.73
C ARG A 70 4.08 1.63 -11.56
N HIS A 71 5.24 2.22 -11.41
CA HIS A 71 5.50 3.10 -10.28
C HIS A 71 4.74 4.42 -10.38
N ARG A 72 4.48 4.90 -11.58
CA ARG A 72 3.71 6.12 -11.80
C ARG A 72 2.21 5.91 -11.55
N PHE A 73 1.63 4.81 -11.99
CA PHE A 73 0.25 4.45 -11.71
C PHE A 73 0.01 4.23 -10.21
N LEU A 74 0.95 3.64 -9.51
CA LEU A 74 0.81 3.27 -8.10
C LEU A 74 1.25 4.38 -7.12
N THR A 75 1.81 5.49 -7.59
CA THR A 75 2.32 6.56 -6.72
C THR A 75 1.25 7.09 -5.76
N LEU A 76 0.06 7.35 -6.25
CA LEU A 76 -1.03 7.89 -5.42
C LEU A 76 -1.72 6.80 -4.61
N ALA A 77 -1.87 5.59 -5.15
CA ALA A 77 -2.39 4.44 -4.42
C ALA A 77 -1.53 4.09 -3.19
N ALA A 78 -0.21 4.32 -3.24
CA ALA A 78 0.69 4.13 -2.10
C ALA A 78 0.30 5.00 -0.90
N GLY A 79 -0.10 6.25 -1.13
CA GLY A 79 -0.55 7.19 -0.10
C GLY A 79 -2.03 7.05 0.28
N HIS A 80 -2.80 6.26 -0.46
CA HIS A 80 -4.22 6.07 -0.20
C HIS A 80 -4.42 4.97 0.84
N VAL A 81 -4.22 5.29 2.10
CA VAL A 81 -4.50 4.46 3.28
C VAL A 81 -5.85 4.84 3.90
N ALA A 82 -6.43 3.97 4.72
CA ALA A 82 -7.55 4.35 5.56
C ALA A 82 -7.14 5.58 6.38
N LYS A 83 -8.02 6.57 6.45
CA LYS A 83 -7.75 7.82 7.19
C LYS A 83 -8.24 7.74 8.61
N HIS A 84 -9.11 6.80 8.88
CA HIS A 84 -9.78 6.61 10.13
C HIS A 84 -10.20 5.16 10.26
N GLU A 85 -9.92 4.58 11.41
CA GLU A 85 -10.28 3.22 11.79
C GLU A 85 -11.09 3.31 13.09
N SER A 86 -12.17 2.57 13.20
CA SER A 86 -13.11 2.68 14.32
C SER A 86 -13.51 1.34 14.92
N GLY A 87 -14.01 1.38 16.14
CA GLY A 87 -14.46 0.21 16.86
C GLY A 87 -13.30 -0.72 17.24
N ILE A 88 -13.39 -2.00 16.87
CA ILE A 88 -12.34 -2.99 17.15
C ILE A 88 -11.32 -2.98 15.99
N ILE A 89 -10.10 -2.65 16.32
CA ILE A 89 -8.99 -2.50 15.37
C ILE A 89 -7.93 -3.55 15.67
N GLU A 90 -7.52 -4.29 14.65
CA GLU A 90 -6.43 -5.26 14.72
C GLU A 90 -5.15 -4.61 14.20
N ALA A 91 -4.05 -4.76 14.94
CA ALA A 91 -2.72 -4.34 14.46
C ALA A 91 -1.70 -5.44 14.70
N ASP A 92 -0.88 -5.67 13.69
CA ASP A 92 0.22 -6.63 13.72
C ASP A 92 1.23 -6.29 12.64
N GLU A 93 2.48 -6.74 12.79
CA GLU A 93 3.50 -6.52 11.79
C GLU A 93 3.85 -7.76 10.98
N THR A 94 4.26 -7.52 9.76
CA THR A 94 4.88 -8.53 8.90
C THR A 94 6.18 -8.01 8.33
N PHE A 95 7.09 -8.92 7.99
CA PHE A 95 8.44 -8.56 7.58
C PHE A 95 8.69 -8.96 6.13
N PHE A 96 9.38 -8.06 5.42
CA PHE A 96 9.89 -8.29 4.07
C PHE A 96 11.42 -8.21 4.07
N LEU A 97 12.03 -9.11 3.35
CA LEU A 97 13.49 -9.08 3.20
C LEU A 97 13.91 -7.82 2.44
N GLU A 98 14.84 -7.04 3.00
CA GLU A 98 15.40 -5.87 2.34
C GLU A 98 15.94 -6.22 0.95
N SER A 99 15.64 -5.40 -0.04
CA SER A 99 16.01 -5.65 -1.42
C SER A 99 16.51 -4.38 -2.13
N PHE A 100 17.73 -4.45 -2.62
CA PHE A 100 18.34 -3.45 -3.50
C PHE A 100 18.17 -3.78 -4.99
N LYS A 101 17.14 -4.51 -5.36
CA LYS A 101 16.90 -4.95 -6.73
C LYS A 101 16.97 -3.78 -7.72
N GLY A 102 17.82 -3.93 -8.74
CA GLY A 102 18.03 -2.90 -9.76
C GLY A 102 19.08 -1.83 -9.41
N GLN A 103 19.76 -1.93 -8.26
CA GLN A 103 20.93 -1.13 -7.93
C GLN A 103 22.21 -1.83 -8.39
N ARG A 104 23.19 -1.05 -8.89
CA ARG A 104 24.50 -1.55 -9.31
C ARG A 104 25.51 -1.61 -8.16
N HIS A 105 25.48 -0.60 -7.29
CA HIS A 105 26.33 -0.53 -6.12
C HIS A 105 25.51 -0.90 -4.90
N LEU A 106 25.84 -2.02 -4.29
CA LEU A 106 25.16 -2.53 -3.12
C LEU A 106 25.94 -2.13 -1.85
N PRO A 107 25.26 -1.73 -0.77
CA PRO A 107 25.90 -1.42 0.51
C PRO A 107 26.38 -2.67 1.25
N ARG A 108 26.10 -3.87 0.76
CA ARG A 108 26.47 -5.17 1.30
C ARG A 108 26.72 -6.18 0.17
N ALA A 109 27.23 -7.34 0.51
CA ALA A 109 27.37 -8.46 -0.43
C ALA A 109 25.99 -8.85 -1.04
N SER A 110 26.01 -9.26 -2.30
CA SER A 110 24.80 -9.75 -2.97
C SER A 110 24.28 -11.01 -2.28
N ARG A 111 22.95 -11.07 -2.06
CA ARG A 111 22.32 -12.29 -1.57
C ARG A 111 22.06 -13.27 -2.71
N GLN A 112 22.08 -14.56 -2.37
CA GLN A 112 21.61 -15.59 -3.29
C GLN A 112 20.11 -15.38 -3.58
N ARG A 113 19.71 -15.60 -4.83
CA ARG A 113 18.32 -15.47 -5.25
C ARG A 113 17.43 -16.46 -4.50
N GLY A 114 16.31 -15.99 -3.94
CA GLY A 114 15.42 -16.82 -3.12
C GLY A 114 15.92 -17.06 -1.71
N GLY A 115 17.05 -16.44 -1.30
CA GLY A 115 17.54 -16.52 0.07
C GLY A 115 16.54 -15.97 1.08
N VAL A 116 16.56 -16.54 2.27
CA VAL A 116 15.79 -16.09 3.43
C VAL A 116 16.67 -15.22 4.33
N SER A 117 16.05 -14.49 5.27
CA SER A 117 16.80 -13.77 6.29
C SER A 117 17.63 -14.74 7.14
N VAL A 118 18.83 -14.33 7.50
CA VAL A 118 19.73 -15.08 8.40
C VAL A 118 19.24 -14.96 9.84
N THR A 119 18.57 -13.87 10.17
CA THR A 119 18.02 -13.57 11.50
C THR A 119 16.51 -13.71 11.51
N ARG A 120 15.96 -14.33 12.56
CA ARG A 120 14.51 -14.38 12.77
C ARG A 120 13.98 -13.06 13.35
N GLY A 121 12.75 -12.72 13.03
CA GLY A 121 12.06 -11.56 13.60
C GLY A 121 12.59 -10.22 13.06
N THR A 122 12.93 -9.29 13.95
CA THR A 122 13.31 -7.90 13.66
C THR A 122 14.78 -7.71 13.28
N GLY A 123 15.37 -8.65 12.55
CA GLY A 123 16.76 -8.53 12.09
C GLY A 123 16.99 -7.31 11.18
N PRO A 124 18.24 -6.81 11.08
CA PRO A 124 18.55 -5.57 10.35
C PRO A 124 18.33 -5.67 8.83
N ASP A 125 18.14 -6.88 8.33
CA ASP A 125 17.85 -7.16 6.93
C ASP A 125 16.33 -7.32 6.66
N GLN A 126 15.50 -7.08 7.67
CA GLN A 126 14.05 -7.19 7.58
C GLN A 126 13.40 -5.81 7.64
N ILE A 127 12.52 -5.54 6.68
CA ILE A 127 11.73 -4.32 6.61
C ILE A 127 10.39 -4.60 7.27
N PRO A 128 10.09 -3.97 8.42
CA PRO A 128 8.80 -4.13 9.07
C PRO A 128 7.70 -3.40 8.30
N VAL A 129 6.58 -4.07 8.13
CA VAL A 129 5.34 -3.50 7.60
C VAL A 129 4.27 -3.68 8.66
N LEU A 130 3.89 -2.58 9.29
CA LEU A 130 2.77 -2.53 10.20
C LEU A 130 1.47 -2.56 9.40
N VAL A 131 0.56 -3.44 9.74
CA VAL A 131 -0.79 -3.52 9.16
C VAL A 131 -1.82 -3.26 10.23
N VAL A 132 -2.77 -2.41 9.92
CA VAL A 132 -3.90 -2.05 10.76
C VAL A 132 -5.17 -2.36 10.01
N ARG A 133 -6.15 -2.96 10.69
CA ARG A 133 -7.41 -3.33 10.05
C ARG A 133 -8.55 -3.29 11.04
N ASP A 134 -9.63 -2.60 10.70
CA ASP A 134 -10.86 -2.61 11.46
C ASP A 134 -11.81 -3.76 11.05
N ARG A 135 -12.95 -3.88 11.72
CA ARG A 135 -13.96 -4.90 11.44
C ARG A 135 -14.73 -4.65 10.15
N SER A 136 -14.76 -3.43 9.64
CA SER A 136 -15.38 -3.11 8.35
C SER A 136 -14.52 -3.56 7.17
N GLY A 137 -13.23 -3.90 7.42
CA GLY A 137 -12.26 -4.29 6.42
C GLY A 137 -11.43 -3.12 5.89
N GLN A 138 -11.59 -1.92 6.44
CA GLN A 138 -10.68 -0.82 6.20
C GLN A 138 -9.27 -1.26 6.57
N THR A 139 -8.29 -0.86 5.76
CA THR A 139 -6.92 -1.33 5.93
C THR A 139 -5.95 -0.19 5.70
N ALA A 140 -5.05 -0.02 6.65
CA ALA A 140 -3.86 0.79 6.51
C ALA A 140 -2.61 -0.11 6.65
N ASP A 141 -1.58 0.12 5.84
CA ASP A 141 -0.29 -0.54 6.00
C ASP A 141 0.85 0.46 5.78
N PHE A 142 1.89 0.32 6.57
CA PHE A 142 3.00 1.24 6.63
C PHE A 142 4.32 0.48 6.59
N GLN A 143 5.16 0.80 5.63
CA GLN A 143 6.56 0.42 5.72
C GLN A 143 7.21 1.28 6.81
N LEU A 144 7.64 0.67 7.88
CA LEU A 144 8.37 1.36 8.95
C LEU A 144 9.87 1.30 8.67
N GLU A 145 10.58 2.32 9.11
CA GLU A 145 12.04 2.31 9.12
C GLU A 145 12.54 1.36 10.21
N LYS A 146 11.85 1.36 11.36
CA LYS A 146 12.15 0.52 12.51
C LYS A 146 10.87 0.19 13.27
N LEU A 147 10.84 -0.99 13.87
CA LEU A 147 9.74 -1.38 14.75
C LEU A 147 10.06 -0.92 16.19
N ASP A 148 9.67 0.30 16.51
CA ASP A 148 9.78 0.89 17.85
C ASP A 148 8.54 1.74 18.18
N ALA A 149 8.46 2.20 19.43
CA ALA A 149 7.31 2.94 19.92
C ALA A 149 7.04 4.25 19.14
N ILE A 150 8.09 4.92 18.67
CA ILE A 150 7.98 6.21 17.95
C ILE A 150 7.33 5.98 16.59
N HIS A 151 7.83 5.02 15.80
CA HIS A 151 7.31 4.74 14.47
C HIS A 151 5.89 4.14 14.53
N VAL A 152 5.62 3.28 15.52
CA VAL A 152 4.26 2.75 15.75
C VAL A 152 3.30 3.88 16.12
N GLN A 153 3.68 4.79 17.01
CA GLN A 153 2.85 5.94 17.37
C GLN A 153 2.59 6.87 16.18
N GLN A 154 3.60 7.17 15.37
CA GLN A 154 3.45 8.00 14.16
C GLN A 154 2.48 7.38 13.15
N ALA A 155 2.47 6.06 13.03
CA ALA A 155 1.60 5.36 12.12
C ALA A 155 0.16 5.24 12.66
N LEU A 156 -0.02 4.93 13.94
CA LEU A 156 -1.33 4.61 14.51
C LEU A 156 -2.10 5.85 15.01
N ALA A 157 -1.42 6.85 15.60
CA ALA A 157 -2.12 7.98 16.20
C ALA A 157 -3.05 8.75 15.25
N PRO A 158 -2.72 8.95 13.96
CA PRO A 158 -3.62 9.62 13.02
C PRO A 158 -4.85 8.80 12.62
N LEU A 159 -4.86 7.49 12.91
CA LEU A 159 -5.90 6.57 12.46
C LEU A 159 -6.96 6.27 13.50
N MET A 160 -6.62 6.41 14.78
CA MET A 160 -7.41 5.85 15.88
C MET A 160 -8.07 6.94 16.72
N ASP A 161 -9.34 6.71 17.04
CA ASP A 161 -10.03 7.47 18.08
C ASP A 161 -9.76 6.88 19.46
N THR A 162 -9.99 7.69 20.47
CA THR A 162 -9.93 7.29 21.89
C THR A 162 -10.94 6.20 22.25
N GLU A 163 -12.06 6.14 21.53
CA GLU A 163 -13.11 5.12 21.71
C GLU A 163 -12.76 3.76 21.06
N ALA A 164 -11.66 3.69 20.29
CA ALA A 164 -11.24 2.48 19.62
C ALA A 164 -10.67 1.45 20.61
N VAL A 165 -10.85 0.17 20.28
CA VAL A 165 -10.24 -0.96 21.00
C VAL A 165 -9.16 -1.57 20.13
N LEU A 166 -7.91 -1.44 20.53
CA LEU A 166 -6.76 -1.98 19.81
C LEU A 166 -6.53 -3.44 20.22
N CYS A 167 -6.58 -4.37 19.26
CA CYS A 167 -6.24 -5.78 19.42
C CYS A 167 -4.88 -6.08 18.81
N THR A 168 -3.94 -6.64 19.56
CA THR A 168 -2.60 -7.03 19.10
C THR A 168 -2.14 -8.35 19.72
N ASP A 169 -0.98 -8.85 19.31
CA ASP A 169 -0.29 -10.00 19.92
C ASP A 169 0.31 -9.70 21.31
N GLY A 170 0.35 -8.42 21.70
CA GLY A 170 0.86 -7.97 22.99
C GLY A 170 2.34 -7.52 22.97
N ALA A 171 2.93 -7.26 21.80
CA ALA A 171 4.25 -6.68 21.75
C ALA A 171 4.30 -5.33 22.51
N ALA A 172 5.41 -5.06 23.21
CA ALA A 172 5.57 -3.92 24.11
C ALA A 172 5.34 -2.56 23.43
N VAL A 173 5.62 -2.46 22.14
CA VAL A 173 5.43 -1.24 21.34
C VAL A 173 3.95 -0.82 21.25
N TYR A 174 3.04 -1.79 21.15
CA TYR A 174 1.60 -1.53 21.12
C TYR A 174 1.05 -1.15 22.50
N ALA A 175 1.53 -1.80 23.55
CA ALA A 175 1.16 -1.47 24.92
C ALA A 175 1.62 -0.03 25.30
N ALA A 176 2.80 0.37 24.85
CA ALA A 176 3.29 1.73 25.01
C ALA A 176 2.42 2.75 24.26
N PHE A 177 2.08 2.46 23.00
CA PHE A 177 1.21 3.31 22.20
C PHE A 177 -0.17 3.46 22.84
N ALA A 178 -0.86 2.35 23.16
CA ALA A 178 -2.21 2.37 23.72
C ALA A 178 -2.29 3.19 25.02
N ARG A 179 -1.26 3.07 25.87
CA ARG A 179 -1.13 3.84 27.11
C ARG A 179 -0.99 5.33 26.86
N SER A 180 -0.14 5.71 25.88
CA SER A 180 0.10 7.13 25.54
C SER A 180 -1.10 7.78 24.85
N ALA A 181 -1.87 7.01 24.09
CA ALA A 181 -3.05 7.47 23.35
C ALA A 181 -4.35 7.38 24.16
N GLY A 182 -4.34 6.76 25.35
CA GLY A 182 -5.55 6.56 26.16
C GLY A 182 -6.54 5.55 25.55
N ILE A 183 -6.05 4.62 24.71
CA ILE A 183 -6.88 3.67 23.96
C ILE A 183 -6.94 2.34 24.71
N THR A 184 -8.12 1.69 24.72
CA THR A 184 -8.28 0.35 25.28
C THR A 184 -7.46 -0.66 24.47
N HIS A 185 -6.61 -1.44 25.17
CA HIS A 185 -5.75 -2.43 24.52
C HIS A 185 -6.12 -3.85 24.95
N GLN A 186 -6.48 -4.68 23.98
CA GLN A 186 -6.80 -6.09 24.16
C GLN A 186 -5.67 -6.95 23.58
N VAL A 187 -4.93 -7.61 24.47
CA VAL A 187 -3.86 -8.54 24.08
C VAL A 187 -4.46 -9.90 23.78
N VAL A 188 -4.23 -10.36 22.55
CA VAL A 188 -4.67 -11.67 22.07
C VAL A 188 -3.46 -12.58 21.90
N GLN A 189 -3.15 -13.36 22.94
CA GLN A 189 -2.06 -14.34 22.85
C GLN A 189 -2.52 -15.53 21.98
N ALA A 190 -1.78 -15.79 20.91
CA ALA A 190 -1.99 -16.97 20.07
C ALA A 190 -1.52 -18.24 20.80
N ARG A 191 -2.37 -18.78 21.68
CA ARG A 191 -2.20 -20.11 22.26
C ARG A 191 -2.98 -21.13 21.45
N PRO A 192 -2.53 -22.39 21.33
CA PRO A 192 -3.32 -23.46 20.72
C PRO A 192 -4.72 -23.51 21.34
N GLY A 193 -5.76 -23.41 20.52
CA GLY A 193 -7.17 -23.43 20.96
C GLY A 193 -7.75 -22.10 21.44
N ARG A 194 -6.97 -21.02 21.63
CA ARG A 194 -7.46 -19.71 22.08
C ARG A 194 -6.99 -18.59 21.14
N ARG A 195 -7.65 -18.47 20.00
CA ARG A 195 -7.37 -17.39 19.02
C ARG A 195 -8.32 -16.19 19.13
N VAL A 196 -9.33 -16.30 19.99
CA VAL A 196 -10.34 -15.29 20.23
C VAL A 196 -10.47 -15.07 21.74
N ARG A 197 -10.52 -13.82 22.16
CA ARG A 197 -10.78 -13.42 23.54
C ARG A 197 -12.18 -12.79 23.63
N GLU A 198 -12.95 -13.19 24.61
CA GLU A 198 -14.31 -12.66 24.87
C GLU A 198 -15.24 -12.70 23.64
N GLY A 199 -15.06 -13.68 22.76
CA GLY A 199 -15.87 -13.88 21.55
C GLY A 199 -15.64 -12.86 20.42
N ALA A 200 -15.07 -11.69 20.71
CA ALA A 200 -14.93 -10.59 19.74
C ALA A 200 -13.48 -10.20 19.45
N PHE A 201 -12.57 -10.34 20.40
CA PHE A 201 -11.22 -9.84 20.27
C PHE A 201 -10.28 -10.88 19.64
N HIS A 202 -9.76 -10.59 18.49
CA HIS A 202 -8.82 -11.43 17.77
C HIS A 202 -7.97 -10.60 16.80
N ILE A 203 -6.93 -11.20 16.22
CA ILE A 203 -6.07 -10.61 15.17
C ILE A 203 -6.11 -11.45 13.88
N GLN A 204 -7.21 -12.16 13.65
CA GLN A 204 -7.32 -13.09 12.52
C GLN A 204 -7.45 -12.37 11.18
N ASN A 205 -8.10 -11.19 11.13
CA ASN A 205 -8.27 -10.44 9.90
C ASN A 205 -6.95 -9.86 9.41
N VAL A 206 -6.12 -9.32 10.32
CA VAL A 206 -4.79 -8.82 9.97
C VAL A 206 -3.86 -9.97 9.56
N ASN A 207 -3.91 -11.11 10.24
CA ASN A 207 -3.15 -12.29 9.88
C ASN A 207 -3.56 -12.88 8.52
N ALA A 208 -4.85 -12.88 8.22
CA ALA A 208 -5.37 -13.29 6.92
C ALA A 208 -4.90 -12.32 5.81
N TYR A 209 -4.87 -11.02 6.09
CA TYR A 209 -4.31 -10.03 5.18
C TYR A 209 -2.81 -10.26 4.94
N HIS A 210 -2.01 -10.51 5.98
CA HIS A 210 -0.58 -10.84 5.86
C HIS A 210 -0.35 -12.04 4.94
N SER A 211 -1.13 -13.10 5.11
CA SER A 211 -1.04 -14.29 4.27
C SER A 211 -1.37 -13.98 2.81
N ARG A 212 -2.46 -13.26 2.56
CA ARG A 212 -2.85 -12.84 1.20
C ARG A 212 -1.81 -11.92 0.56
N LEU A 213 -1.27 -10.96 1.33
CA LEU A 213 -0.23 -10.04 0.87
C LEU A 213 1.05 -10.79 0.48
N LYS A 214 1.55 -11.66 1.35
CA LYS A 214 2.77 -12.45 1.09
C LYS A 214 2.62 -13.36 -0.12
N ASN A 215 1.51 -14.08 -0.22
CA ASN A 215 1.22 -14.97 -1.35
C ASN A 215 1.12 -14.18 -2.67
N TRP A 216 0.48 -13.00 -2.63
CA TRP A 216 0.38 -12.14 -3.80
C TRP A 216 1.74 -11.54 -4.19
N MET A 217 2.56 -11.15 -3.22
CA MET A 217 3.91 -10.61 -3.45
C MET A 217 4.88 -11.64 -4.02
N ALA A 218 4.73 -12.93 -3.73
CA ALA A 218 5.61 -14.01 -4.17
C ALA A 218 5.80 -14.04 -5.70
N ARG A 219 4.76 -13.73 -6.47
CA ARG A 219 4.78 -13.68 -7.96
C ARG A 219 5.80 -12.72 -8.55
N PHE A 220 6.21 -11.70 -7.80
CA PHE A 220 7.17 -10.69 -8.28
C PHE A 220 8.62 -11.07 -8.04
N HIS A 221 8.88 -12.18 -7.34
CA HIS A 221 10.22 -12.68 -7.02
C HIS A 221 11.14 -11.60 -6.43
N GLY A 222 10.62 -10.89 -5.44
CA GLY A 222 11.27 -9.77 -4.76
C GLY A 222 10.99 -8.41 -5.43
N VAL A 223 10.72 -7.44 -4.59
CA VAL A 223 10.50 -6.03 -4.94
C VAL A 223 11.59 -5.21 -4.26
N ALA A 224 12.18 -4.23 -4.93
CA ALA A 224 13.12 -3.33 -4.27
C ALA A 224 12.43 -2.60 -3.12
N THR A 225 13.08 -2.51 -1.97
CA THR A 225 12.51 -1.93 -0.74
C THR A 225 11.93 -0.53 -0.98
N ARG A 226 12.62 0.31 -1.77
CA ARG A 226 12.14 1.66 -2.14
C ARG A 226 10.80 1.68 -2.87
N TYR A 227 10.35 0.57 -3.43
CA TYR A 227 9.08 0.45 -4.15
C TYR A 227 8.04 -0.35 -3.37
N LEU A 228 8.38 -0.86 -2.19
CA LEU A 228 7.46 -1.63 -1.37
C LEU A 228 6.15 -0.86 -1.08
N PRO A 229 6.16 0.45 -0.74
CA PRO A 229 4.92 1.21 -0.51
C PRO A 229 3.98 1.20 -1.72
N ASN A 230 4.50 1.23 -2.95
CA ASN A 230 3.68 1.16 -4.15
C ASN A 230 2.97 -0.20 -4.28
N TYR A 231 3.63 -1.29 -3.90
CA TYR A 231 3.02 -2.62 -3.93
C TYR A 231 2.03 -2.83 -2.79
N LEU A 232 2.29 -2.26 -1.62
CA LEU A 232 1.33 -2.23 -0.51
C LEU A 232 0.06 -1.49 -0.94
N GLY A 233 0.18 -0.27 -1.46
CA GLY A 233 -0.95 0.50 -1.99
C GLY A 233 -1.69 -0.23 -3.12
N TRP A 234 -0.95 -0.91 -4.00
CA TRP A 234 -1.56 -1.73 -5.05
C TRP A 234 -2.38 -2.87 -4.46
N ARG A 235 -1.86 -3.60 -3.48
CA ARG A 235 -2.61 -4.67 -2.82
C ARG A 235 -3.86 -4.15 -2.11
N ARG A 236 -3.75 -3.02 -1.37
CA ARG A 236 -4.91 -2.36 -0.75
C ARG A 236 -5.97 -1.95 -1.78
N MET A 237 -5.55 -1.36 -2.90
CA MET A 237 -6.46 -0.99 -3.99
C MET A 237 -7.23 -2.20 -4.51
N LEU A 238 -6.54 -3.31 -4.81
CA LEU A 238 -7.17 -4.55 -5.27
C LEU A 238 -8.16 -5.11 -4.24
N GLU A 239 -7.86 -5.03 -2.96
CA GLU A 239 -8.73 -5.54 -1.90
C GLU A 239 -9.92 -4.62 -1.64
N ARG A 240 -9.71 -3.30 -1.69
CA ARG A 240 -10.77 -2.28 -1.51
C ARG A 240 -11.88 -2.41 -2.54
N TYR A 241 -11.51 -2.56 -3.79
CA TYR A 241 -12.47 -2.67 -4.88
C TYR A 241 -12.94 -4.11 -5.14
N SER A 242 -12.16 -5.10 -4.73
CA SER A 242 -12.45 -6.53 -4.91
C SER A 242 -12.96 -6.83 -6.34
N THR A 243 -14.14 -7.43 -6.45
CA THR A 243 -14.75 -7.79 -7.76
C THR A 243 -15.29 -6.58 -8.54
N ALA A 244 -15.44 -5.42 -7.90
CA ALA A 244 -15.91 -4.20 -8.54
C ALA A 244 -14.79 -3.37 -9.20
N ILE A 245 -13.53 -3.85 -9.15
CA ILE A 245 -12.41 -3.14 -9.77
C ILE A 245 -12.52 -3.20 -11.30
N THR A 246 -12.40 -2.05 -11.95
CA THR A 246 -12.36 -1.91 -13.40
C THR A 246 -11.10 -1.15 -13.83
N PRO A 247 -10.72 -1.21 -15.13
CA PRO A 247 -9.63 -0.40 -15.65
C PRO A 247 -9.84 1.10 -15.39
N GLU A 248 -11.07 1.59 -15.47
CA GLU A 248 -11.44 2.98 -15.17
C GLU A 248 -11.17 3.31 -13.71
N THR A 249 -11.58 2.43 -12.78
CA THR A 249 -11.30 2.57 -11.34
C THR A 249 -9.81 2.67 -11.07
N CYS A 250 -9.01 1.80 -11.71
CA CYS A 250 -7.56 1.81 -11.60
C CYS A 250 -6.95 3.12 -12.13
N LEU A 251 -7.47 3.66 -13.24
CA LEU A 251 -7.07 4.96 -13.78
C LEU A 251 -7.45 6.12 -12.86
N GLN A 252 -8.63 6.09 -12.25
CA GLN A 252 -9.05 7.11 -11.28
C GLN A 252 -8.14 7.13 -10.05
N GLU A 253 -7.75 5.97 -9.53
CA GLU A 253 -6.74 5.86 -8.47
C GLU A 253 -5.40 6.49 -8.89
N ALA A 254 -4.92 6.18 -10.09
CA ALA A 254 -3.67 6.75 -10.62
C ALA A 254 -3.76 8.27 -10.86
N LEU A 255 -4.95 8.80 -11.05
CA LEU A 255 -5.23 10.24 -11.15
C LEU A 255 -5.40 10.91 -9.78
N GLY A 256 -5.45 10.17 -8.68
CA GLY A 256 -5.76 10.66 -7.34
C GLY A 256 -7.22 11.04 -7.14
N ARG A 257 -8.10 10.38 -7.85
CA ARG A 257 -9.56 10.56 -7.81
C ARG A 257 -10.25 9.23 -7.51
N PRO A 258 -9.93 8.59 -6.36
CA PRO A 258 -10.53 7.31 -6.03
C PRO A 258 -12.06 7.46 -5.97
N LEU A 259 -12.77 6.47 -6.48
CA LEU A 259 -14.20 6.40 -6.32
C LEU A 259 -14.49 6.23 -4.83
N GLN A 260 -15.36 7.08 -4.30
CA GLN A 260 -15.86 6.88 -2.94
C GLN A 260 -16.64 5.57 -2.93
N HIS A 261 -16.26 4.65 -2.05
CA HIS A 261 -17.10 3.50 -1.78
C HIS A 261 -18.44 4.01 -1.26
N VAL A 262 -19.48 3.82 -2.05
CA VAL A 262 -20.82 3.75 -1.50
C VAL A 262 -20.83 2.45 -0.71
N THR A 263 -20.63 2.55 0.60
CA THR A 263 -20.93 1.45 1.52
C THR A 263 -22.40 1.13 1.32
N GLY A 264 -22.67 0.04 0.60
CA GLY A 264 -24.01 -0.50 0.50
C GLY A 264 -24.50 -0.78 1.90
N THR A 265 -25.57 -0.16 2.26
CA THR A 265 -26.41 -0.43 3.43
C THR A 265 -26.86 -1.87 3.44
#